data_0764a2dfa92f1273df5947dbf35fd401
#
_entry.id   0764a2dfa92f1273df5947dbf35fd401
#
_cell.length_a   1.000
_cell.length_b   1.000
_cell.length_c   1.000
_cell.angle_alpha   90.00
_cell.angle_beta   90.00
_cell.angle_gamma   90.00
#
_symmetry.space_group_name_H-M   'P 1'
#
loop_
_entity.id
_entity.type
_entity.pdbx_description
1 polymer ?
#
loop_
_entity_poly.entity_id
_entity_poly.type
_entity_poly.pdbx_seq_one_letter_code
_entity_poly.pdbx_strand_id
1 'polypeptide(L)'
;LDKSIASQAGISTLVTTKFWGQYQWTLMQKVLAEHNVWLEANQRAQEIVTVPEVAVLTGAVMQWRLFGYFTYYQAQIMADDKHPLYPLLSALLDEESDRSQQDVRLWSLATDFSRVFSRYLTHREDWLTLWSDNKAVDVELLVAEKDKLTMEFDKYAGSTPEWLVAHYTELEVAQRHLWRLLFASVYEHRASIETRFWQIMAQDKADSGVDIQTILPTQLHIFTIQQLPQNELNFLQRLSTYMDITLLHYNPSQLFWADIVDKQWLQRQQVINPESV
;
A
#
# COMPACT_ATOMS: atom_id res chain seq x y z
N LEU A 1 -5.49 -26.14 2.69
CA LEU A 1 -4.11 -26.60 2.46
C LEU A 1 -3.67 -27.55 3.58
N ASP A 2 -3.68 -27.14 4.84
CA ASP A 2 -3.23 -27.94 5.99
C ASP A 2 -3.96 -29.29 6.10
N LYS A 3 -5.29 -29.29 5.88
CA LYS A 3 -6.09 -30.52 5.86
C LYS A 3 -5.71 -31.45 4.70
N SER A 4 -5.37 -30.90 3.53
CA SER A 4 -4.97 -31.71 2.37
C SER A 4 -3.58 -32.30 2.55
N ILE A 5 -2.64 -31.53 3.10
CA ILE A 5 -1.29 -32.01 3.44
C ILE A 5 -1.37 -33.08 4.53
N ALA A 6 -2.17 -32.87 5.59
CA ALA A 6 -2.35 -33.82 6.67
C ALA A 6 -2.99 -35.12 6.18
N SER A 7 -3.90 -35.09 5.19
CA SER A 7 -4.50 -36.28 4.61
C SER A 7 -3.55 -37.13 3.78
N GLN A 8 -2.53 -36.49 3.16
CA GLN A 8 -1.52 -37.20 2.34
C GLN A 8 -0.29 -37.63 3.14
N ALA A 9 0.15 -36.81 4.09
CA ALA A 9 1.39 -36.99 4.83
C ALA A 9 1.18 -37.47 6.27
N GLY A 10 -0.07 -37.64 6.71
CA GLY A 10 -0.43 -38.08 8.08
C GLY A 10 -0.34 -36.98 9.14
N ILE A 11 0.59 -36.06 9.05
CA ILE A 11 0.77 -34.93 9.99
C ILE A 11 1.22 -33.68 9.22
N SER A 12 0.60 -32.51 9.50
CA SER A 12 1.00 -31.21 8.97
C SER A 12 1.36 -30.28 10.13
N THR A 13 2.57 -30.43 10.68
CA THR A 13 3.03 -29.59 11.81
C THR A 13 4.10 -28.58 11.45
N LEU A 14 4.75 -28.69 10.29
CA LEU A 14 5.87 -27.86 9.86
C LEU A 14 5.50 -26.83 8.78
N VAL A 15 4.25 -26.82 8.33
CA VAL A 15 3.76 -25.88 7.32
C VAL A 15 3.00 -24.75 8.00
N THR A 16 3.48 -23.53 7.86
CA THR A 16 2.79 -22.34 8.35
C THR A 16 2.18 -21.59 7.17
N THR A 17 0.87 -21.39 7.19
CA THR A 17 0.15 -20.64 6.16
C THR A 17 -0.19 -19.22 6.68
N LYS A 18 0.18 -18.20 5.92
CA LYS A 18 -0.11 -16.80 6.25
C LYS A 18 -0.48 -16.03 4.99
N PHE A 19 -1.23 -14.96 5.14
CA PHE A 19 -1.36 -13.97 4.06
C PHE A 19 -0.03 -13.28 3.81
N TRP A 20 0.25 -12.92 2.54
CA TRP A 20 1.53 -12.38 2.15
C TRP A 20 1.95 -11.14 2.95
N GLY A 21 1.09 -10.14 3.10
CA GLY A 21 1.42 -8.95 3.89
C GLY A 21 1.68 -9.23 5.37
N GLN A 22 1.00 -10.23 5.96
CA GLN A 22 1.27 -10.67 7.33
C GLN A 22 2.62 -11.39 7.43
N TYR A 23 2.98 -12.16 6.41
CA TYR A 23 4.26 -12.83 6.36
C TYR A 23 5.41 -11.82 6.28
N GLN A 24 5.34 -10.86 5.36
CA GLN A 24 6.33 -9.78 5.24
C GLN A 24 6.52 -9.06 6.56
N TRP A 25 5.43 -8.64 7.20
CA TRP A 25 5.49 -7.93 8.47
C TRP A 25 6.11 -8.77 9.58
N THR A 26 5.69 -10.03 9.71
CA THR A 26 6.27 -10.97 10.68
C THR A 26 7.76 -11.20 10.44
N LEU A 27 8.19 -11.24 9.16
CA LEU A 27 9.58 -11.41 8.80
C LEU A 27 10.41 -10.20 9.22
N MET A 28 9.95 -8.99 8.90
CA MET A 28 10.61 -7.75 9.33
C MET A 28 10.70 -7.66 10.85
N GLN A 29 9.62 -7.98 11.56
CA GLN A 29 9.61 -8.01 13.03
C GLN A 29 10.67 -8.95 13.60
N LYS A 30 10.78 -10.17 13.08
CA LYS A 30 11.76 -11.15 13.58
C LYS A 30 13.20 -10.66 13.37
N VAL A 31 13.53 -10.21 12.17
CA VAL A 31 14.89 -9.74 11.84
C VAL A 31 15.28 -8.53 12.69
N LEU A 32 14.37 -7.54 12.81
CA LEU A 32 14.65 -6.35 13.62
C LEU A 32 14.71 -6.67 15.13
N ALA A 33 13.89 -7.59 15.61
CA ALA A 33 13.93 -8.00 17.02
C ALA A 33 15.27 -8.63 17.39
N GLU A 34 15.80 -9.53 16.58
CA GLU A 34 17.12 -10.12 16.82
C GLU A 34 18.24 -9.07 16.73
N HIS A 35 18.17 -8.19 15.73
CA HIS A 35 19.12 -7.09 15.60
C HIS A 35 19.08 -6.14 16.80
N ASN A 36 17.90 -5.80 17.31
CA ASN A 36 17.76 -4.96 18.49
C ASN A 36 18.38 -5.59 19.73
N VAL A 37 18.23 -6.89 19.94
CA VAL A 37 18.91 -7.62 21.03
C VAL A 37 20.42 -7.52 20.90
N TRP A 38 20.96 -7.66 19.69
CA TRP A 38 22.38 -7.50 19.42
C TRP A 38 22.87 -6.06 19.66
N LEU A 39 22.08 -5.05 19.26
CA LEU A 39 22.36 -3.63 19.52
C LEU A 39 22.44 -3.34 21.03
N GLU A 40 21.50 -3.87 21.83
CA GLU A 40 21.52 -3.74 23.29
C GLU A 40 22.78 -4.34 23.88
N ALA A 41 23.13 -5.57 23.48
CA ALA A 41 24.32 -6.27 23.95
C ALA A 41 25.64 -5.55 23.60
N ASN A 42 25.64 -4.76 22.50
CA ASN A 42 26.79 -3.98 22.04
C ASN A 42 26.74 -2.49 22.44
N GLN A 43 25.88 -2.12 23.40
CA GLN A 43 25.74 -0.75 23.91
C GLN A 43 25.32 0.29 22.86
N ARG A 44 24.59 -0.15 21.82
CA ARG A 44 24.06 0.69 20.72
C ARG A 44 22.54 0.90 20.81
N ALA A 45 22.00 0.99 22.02
CA ALA A 45 20.56 1.08 22.27
C ALA A 45 19.87 2.30 21.58
N GLN A 46 20.62 3.36 21.27
CA GLN A 46 20.13 4.53 20.53
C GLN A 46 19.76 4.22 19.07
N GLU A 47 20.19 3.08 18.52
CA GLU A 47 19.91 2.65 17.16
C GLU A 47 18.73 1.69 17.06
N ILE A 48 18.13 1.34 18.19
CA ILE A 48 16.99 0.42 18.25
C ILE A 48 15.77 1.01 17.51
N VAL A 49 15.19 0.18 16.64
CA VAL A 49 13.97 0.51 15.92
C VAL A 49 12.80 -0.31 16.48
N THR A 50 11.84 0.36 17.09
CA THR A 50 10.62 -0.29 17.58
C THR A 50 9.70 -0.64 16.41
N VAL A 51 9.38 -1.94 16.27
CA VAL A 51 8.44 -2.43 15.26
C VAL A 51 7.10 -2.71 15.93
N PRO A 52 6.00 -2.06 15.52
CA PRO A 52 4.68 -2.34 16.05
C PRO A 52 4.25 -3.80 15.82
N GLU A 53 3.49 -4.38 16.74
CA GLU A 53 2.97 -5.75 16.61
C GLU A 53 2.05 -5.91 15.39
N VAL A 54 1.30 -4.87 15.06
CA VAL A 54 0.34 -4.86 13.95
C VAL A 54 0.73 -3.77 12.96
N ALA A 55 0.63 -4.07 11.68
CA ALA A 55 0.80 -3.06 10.63
C ALA A 55 -0.23 -1.92 10.80
N VAL A 56 0.24 -0.70 11.05
CA VAL A 56 -0.60 0.42 11.48
C VAL A 56 -1.40 1.05 10.32
N LEU A 57 -1.00 0.78 9.07
CA LEU A 57 -1.67 1.31 7.87
C LEU A 57 -2.57 0.25 7.21
N THR A 58 -3.43 -0.39 7.99
CA THR A 58 -4.50 -1.24 7.45
C THR A 58 -5.73 -0.40 7.10
N GLY A 59 -6.53 -0.84 6.12
CA GLY A 59 -7.76 -0.14 5.73
C GLY A 59 -8.68 0.15 6.92
N ALA A 60 -8.85 -0.81 7.82
CA ALA A 60 -9.68 -0.64 9.03
C ALA A 60 -9.13 0.43 9.97
N VAL A 61 -7.83 0.45 10.23
CA VAL A 61 -7.20 1.47 11.09
C VAL A 61 -7.32 2.85 10.45
N MET A 62 -7.08 2.96 9.15
CA MET A 62 -7.23 4.22 8.44
C MET A 62 -8.66 4.72 8.47
N GLN A 63 -9.64 3.84 8.26
CA GLN A 63 -11.07 4.19 8.32
C GLN A 63 -11.47 4.76 9.69
N TRP A 64 -11.08 4.12 10.79
CA TRP A 64 -11.38 4.61 12.14
C TRP A 64 -10.69 5.94 12.46
N ARG A 65 -9.45 6.13 12.03
CA ARG A 65 -8.75 7.41 12.22
C ARG A 65 -9.41 8.55 11.44
N LEU A 66 -9.79 8.30 10.18
CA LEU A 66 -10.50 9.26 9.34
C LEU A 66 -11.88 9.61 9.93
N PHE A 67 -12.66 8.61 10.33
CA PHE A 67 -13.95 8.84 10.97
C PHE A 67 -13.82 9.64 12.25
N GLY A 68 -12.90 9.28 13.12
CA GLY A 68 -12.63 10.03 14.36
C GLY A 68 -12.23 11.47 14.09
N TYR A 69 -11.39 11.71 13.08
CA TYR A 69 -11.00 13.05 12.66
C TYR A 69 -12.19 13.86 12.15
N PHE A 70 -12.97 13.32 11.22
CA PHE A 70 -14.15 13.99 10.69
C PHE A 70 -15.15 14.34 11.78
N THR A 71 -15.49 13.39 12.66
CA THR A 71 -16.45 13.59 13.73
C THR A 71 -15.98 14.64 14.74
N TYR A 72 -14.68 14.64 15.08
CA TYR A 72 -14.15 15.57 16.07
C TYR A 72 -13.99 17.00 15.54
N TYR A 73 -13.53 17.14 14.29
CA TYR A 73 -13.20 18.44 13.70
C TYR A 73 -14.30 19.00 12.76
N GLN A 74 -15.44 18.32 12.61
CA GLN A 74 -16.55 18.72 11.73
C GLN A 74 -16.90 20.19 11.86
N ALA A 75 -17.20 20.65 13.08
CA ALA A 75 -17.61 22.04 13.32
C ALA A 75 -16.53 23.06 12.94
N GLN A 76 -15.26 22.74 13.21
CA GLN A 76 -14.13 23.59 12.86
C GLN A 76 -13.93 23.67 11.35
N ILE A 77 -14.03 22.54 10.65
CA ILE A 77 -13.92 22.48 9.19
C ILE A 77 -15.06 23.27 8.53
N MET A 78 -16.28 23.11 9.03
CA MET A 78 -17.45 23.82 8.50
C MET A 78 -17.45 25.32 8.79
N ALA A 79 -16.69 25.78 9.77
CA ALA A 79 -16.54 27.20 10.10
C ALA A 79 -15.49 27.94 9.24
N ASP A 80 -14.66 27.23 8.48
CA ASP A 80 -13.59 27.78 7.64
C ASP A 80 -13.75 27.32 6.19
N ASP A 81 -14.28 28.22 5.34
CA ASP A 81 -14.49 27.98 3.91
C ASP A 81 -13.19 27.75 3.10
N LYS A 82 -12.04 28.11 3.68
CA LYS A 82 -10.71 27.86 3.10
C LYS A 82 -10.10 26.53 3.52
N HIS A 83 -10.75 25.84 4.45
CA HIS A 83 -10.25 24.55 4.90
C HIS A 83 -10.26 23.52 3.75
N PRO A 84 -9.19 22.71 3.54
CA PRO A 84 -9.09 21.76 2.42
C PRO A 84 -10.23 20.75 2.32
N LEU A 85 -10.91 20.47 3.44
CA LEU A 85 -12.03 19.52 3.48
C LEU A 85 -13.41 20.20 3.44
N TYR A 86 -13.47 21.53 3.47
CA TYR A 86 -14.74 22.25 3.47
C TYR A 86 -15.61 21.92 2.24
N PRO A 87 -15.08 21.89 1.00
CA PRO A 87 -15.91 21.57 -0.17
C PRO A 87 -16.56 20.18 -0.08
N LEU A 88 -15.82 19.20 0.46
CA LEU A 88 -16.31 17.83 0.61
C LEU A 88 -17.35 17.71 1.71
N LEU A 89 -17.10 18.29 2.88
CA LEU A 89 -18.03 18.20 4.00
C LEU A 89 -19.28 19.02 3.78
N SER A 90 -19.17 20.21 3.20
CA SER A 90 -20.33 21.06 2.88
C SER A 90 -21.25 20.44 1.83
N ALA A 91 -20.67 19.70 0.87
CA ALA A 91 -21.47 18.95 -0.10
C ALA A 91 -22.13 17.68 0.47
N LEU A 92 -21.53 17.11 1.53
CA LEU A 92 -21.98 15.85 2.11
C LEU A 92 -23.01 16.05 3.24
N LEU A 93 -22.87 17.13 4.00
CA LEU A 93 -23.64 17.37 5.23
C LEU A 93 -24.70 18.43 4.98
N ASP A 94 -25.97 18.04 5.11
CA ASP A 94 -27.08 18.97 5.08
C ASP A 94 -27.35 19.54 6.48
N GLU A 95 -27.68 20.79 6.57
CA GLU A 95 -28.06 21.46 7.86
C GLU A 95 -29.29 20.83 8.51
N GLU A 96 -30.18 20.21 7.72
CA GLU A 96 -31.40 19.56 8.20
C GLU A 96 -31.19 18.11 8.70
N SER A 97 -30.03 17.52 8.46
CA SER A 97 -29.72 16.13 8.83
C SER A 97 -29.52 16.02 10.35
N ASP A 98 -30.10 15.00 10.97
CA ASP A 98 -29.80 14.67 12.36
C ASP A 98 -28.36 14.14 12.50
N ARG A 99 -27.86 14.13 13.74
CA ARG A 99 -26.49 13.70 14.04
C ARG A 99 -26.22 12.27 13.61
N SER A 100 -27.19 11.37 13.73
CA SER A 100 -27.03 9.97 13.34
C SER A 100 -26.84 9.83 11.82
N GLN A 101 -27.59 10.60 11.03
CA GLN A 101 -27.44 10.62 9.58
C GLN A 101 -26.09 11.22 9.16
N GLN A 102 -25.64 12.27 9.83
CA GLN A 102 -24.33 12.86 9.61
C GLN A 102 -23.21 11.85 9.90
N ASP A 103 -23.27 11.13 11.04
CA ASP A 103 -22.30 10.10 11.39
C ASP A 103 -22.22 8.98 10.33
N VAL A 104 -23.35 8.54 9.78
CA VAL A 104 -23.38 7.54 8.70
C VAL A 104 -22.70 8.07 7.43
N ARG A 105 -22.94 9.33 7.06
CA ARG A 105 -22.29 9.95 5.89
C ARG A 105 -20.79 10.10 6.10
N LEU A 106 -20.37 10.55 7.28
CA LEU A 106 -18.93 10.66 7.64
C LEU A 106 -18.24 9.30 7.68
N TRP A 107 -18.95 8.26 8.15
CA TRP A 107 -18.44 6.88 8.10
C TRP A 107 -18.26 6.39 6.66
N SER A 108 -19.22 6.68 5.77
CA SER A 108 -19.11 6.35 4.35
C SER A 108 -17.91 7.07 3.72
N LEU A 109 -17.75 8.36 3.96
CA LEU A 109 -16.62 9.14 3.48
C LEU A 109 -15.28 8.57 3.97
N ALA A 110 -15.20 8.23 5.27
CA ALA A 110 -14.02 7.59 5.85
C ALA A 110 -13.70 6.24 5.19
N THR A 111 -14.73 5.46 4.85
CA THR A 111 -14.60 4.19 4.13
C THR A 111 -14.02 4.40 2.73
N ASP A 112 -14.51 5.39 1.99
CA ASP A 112 -14.03 5.67 0.65
C ASP A 112 -12.59 6.17 0.65
N PHE A 113 -12.23 7.11 1.53
CA PHE A 113 -10.84 7.55 1.69
C PHE A 113 -9.92 6.41 2.12
N SER A 114 -10.32 5.56 3.07
CA SER A 114 -9.49 4.43 3.50
C SER A 114 -9.23 3.44 2.38
N ARG A 115 -10.22 3.21 1.51
CA ARG A 115 -10.10 2.35 0.32
C ARG A 115 -9.16 2.97 -0.71
N VAL A 116 -9.26 4.28 -0.94
CA VAL A 116 -8.38 5.00 -1.87
C VAL A 116 -6.94 4.99 -1.35
N PHE A 117 -6.70 5.33 -0.09
CA PHE A 117 -5.35 5.30 0.49
C PHE A 117 -4.75 3.88 0.51
N SER A 118 -5.56 2.84 0.75
CA SER A 118 -5.10 1.45 0.65
C SER A 118 -4.62 1.11 -0.78
N ARG A 119 -5.30 1.62 -1.80
CA ARG A 119 -4.86 1.46 -3.20
C ARG A 119 -3.58 2.26 -3.49
N TYR A 120 -3.45 3.46 -2.93
CA TYR A 120 -2.23 4.24 -3.11
C TYR A 120 -1.01 3.60 -2.42
N LEU A 121 -1.19 3.01 -1.25
CA LEU A 121 -0.14 2.21 -0.58
C LEU A 121 0.35 1.04 -1.45
N THR A 122 -0.48 0.57 -2.36
CA THR A 122 -0.16 -0.59 -3.21
C THR A 122 0.38 -0.16 -4.58
N HIS A 123 -0.13 0.94 -5.15
CA HIS A 123 0.09 1.27 -6.55
C HIS A 123 0.66 2.67 -6.80
N ARG A 124 0.65 3.55 -5.81
CA ARG A 124 1.02 4.96 -5.95
C ARG A 124 1.83 5.47 -4.74
N GLU A 125 2.85 4.70 -4.38
CA GLU A 125 3.81 5.11 -3.34
C GLU A 125 4.51 6.42 -3.69
N ASP A 126 4.69 6.70 -4.99
CA ASP A 126 5.18 7.97 -5.52
C ASP A 126 4.36 9.17 -5.01
N TRP A 127 3.03 9.08 -5.06
CA TRP A 127 2.14 10.14 -4.57
C TRP A 127 2.22 10.31 -3.06
N LEU A 128 2.22 9.20 -2.32
CA LEU A 128 2.28 9.23 -0.87
C LEU A 128 3.58 9.86 -0.36
N THR A 129 4.69 9.61 -1.06
CA THR A 129 5.98 10.24 -0.77
C THR A 129 5.95 11.74 -1.04
N LEU A 130 5.41 12.18 -2.21
CA LEU A 130 5.22 13.60 -2.50
C LEU A 130 4.36 14.29 -1.44
N TRP A 131 3.25 13.67 -1.04
CA TRP A 131 2.36 14.23 -0.02
C TRP A 131 3.00 14.28 1.37
N SER A 132 3.81 13.31 1.75
CA SER A 132 4.58 13.35 3.00
C SER A 132 5.53 14.56 3.02
N ASP A 133 6.15 14.86 1.88
CA ASP A 133 6.98 16.06 1.67
C ASP A 133 6.18 17.37 1.49
N ASN A 134 4.86 17.34 1.58
CA ASN A 134 3.96 18.46 1.28
C ASN A 134 4.01 18.96 -0.18
N LYS A 135 4.36 18.07 -1.11
CA LYS A 135 4.35 18.37 -2.54
C LYS A 135 3.02 17.90 -3.14
N ALA A 136 2.45 18.72 -4.01
CA ALA A 136 1.23 18.34 -4.74
C ALA A 136 1.57 17.36 -5.88
N VAL A 137 0.59 16.52 -6.19
CA VAL A 137 0.58 15.76 -7.45
C VAL A 137 0.01 16.67 -8.53
N ASP A 138 0.66 16.72 -9.68
CA ASP A 138 0.20 17.52 -10.82
C ASP A 138 -0.99 16.79 -11.51
N VAL A 139 -2.20 17.13 -11.08
CA VAL A 139 -3.44 16.54 -11.58
C VAL A 139 -3.69 16.91 -13.04
N GLU A 140 -3.35 18.14 -13.44
CA GLU A 140 -3.55 18.61 -14.81
C GLU A 140 -2.69 17.80 -15.79
N LEU A 141 -1.42 17.58 -15.44
CA LEU A 141 -0.51 16.76 -16.23
C LEU A 141 -1.01 15.32 -16.33
N LEU A 142 -1.44 14.71 -15.22
CA LEU A 142 -1.96 13.34 -15.20
C LEU A 142 -3.21 13.17 -16.06
N VAL A 143 -4.11 14.14 -16.02
CA VAL A 143 -5.33 14.13 -16.85
C VAL A 143 -4.97 14.31 -18.32
N ALA A 144 -4.06 15.22 -18.64
CA ALA A 144 -3.60 15.44 -20.02
C ALA A 144 -2.91 14.19 -20.61
N GLU A 145 -2.08 13.52 -19.82
CA GLU A 145 -1.45 12.25 -20.24
C GLU A 145 -2.48 11.14 -20.46
N LYS A 146 -3.43 11.00 -19.52
CA LYS A 146 -4.53 10.04 -19.65
C LYS A 146 -5.39 10.32 -20.90
N ASP A 147 -5.75 11.58 -21.13
CA ASP A 147 -6.57 11.97 -22.28
C ASP A 147 -5.82 11.71 -23.60
N LYS A 148 -4.54 12.04 -23.66
CA LYS A 148 -3.69 11.71 -24.82
C LYS A 148 -3.68 10.22 -25.11
N LEU A 149 -3.46 9.38 -24.08
CA LEU A 149 -3.49 7.92 -24.22
C LEU A 149 -4.87 7.43 -24.66
N THR A 150 -5.94 7.94 -24.07
CA THR A 150 -7.31 7.51 -24.40
C THR A 150 -7.65 7.86 -25.84
N MET A 151 -7.30 9.05 -26.32
CA MET A 151 -7.52 9.49 -27.70
C MET A 151 -6.69 8.70 -28.73
N GLU A 152 -5.52 8.20 -28.35
CA GLU A 152 -4.69 7.34 -29.21
C GLU A 152 -5.37 6.00 -29.50
N PHE A 153 -6.12 5.45 -28.52
CA PHE A 153 -6.80 4.16 -28.63
C PHE A 153 -8.27 4.26 -29.02
N ASP A 154 -8.92 5.37 -28.71
CA ASP A 154 -10.34 5.63 -29.03
C ASP A 154 -10.48 6.99 -29.70
N LYS A 155 -10.66 6.98 -31.01
CA LYS A 155 -10.84 8.21 -31.81
C LYS A 155 -12.10 9.02 -31.47
N TYR A 156 -13.04 8.43 -30.72
CA TYR A 156 -14.25 9.10 -30.24
C TYR A 156 -14.11 9.61 -28.78
N ALA A 157 -12.97 9.33 -28.13
CA ALA A 157 -12.73 9.86 -26.80
C ALA A 157 -12.54 11.37 -26.88
N GLY A 158 -13.22 12.08 -25.98
CA GLY A 158 -13.02 13.51 -25.77
C GLY A 158 -12.01 13.80 -24.66
N SER A 159 -11.57 15.05 -24.58
CA SER A 159 -10.78 15.53 -23.44
C SER A 159 -11.65 15.56 -22.17
N THR A 160 -10.99 15.35 -21.02
CA THR A 160 -11.63 15.51 -19.72
C THR A 160 -12.10 16.96 -19.54
N PRO A 161 -13.36 17.22 -19.17
CA PRO A 161 -13.87 18.58 -18.99
C PRO A 161 -13.12 19.34 -17.89
N GLU A 162 -12.90 20.64 -18.07
CA GLU A 162 -12.17 21.51 -17.12
C GLU A 162 -12.76 21.46 -15.69
N TRP A 163 -14.09 21.44 -15.57
CA TRP A 163 -14.73 21.35 -14.26
C TRP A 163 -14.38 20.07 -13.51
N LEU A 164 -14.17 18.97 -14.24
CA LEU A 164 -13.78 17.69 -13.63
C LEU A 164 -12.30 17.70 -13.23
N VAL A 165 -11.44 18.37 -14.01
CA VAL A 165 -10.04 18.58 -13.65
C VAL A 165 -9.93 19.42 -12.37
N ALA A 166 -10.70 20.49 -12.28
CA ALA A 166 -10.79 21.33 -11.08
C ALA A 166 -11.24 20.52 -9.86
N HIS A 167 -12.27 19.68 -10.02
CA HIS A 167 -12.74 18.81 -8.95
C HIS A 167 -11.66 17.78 -8.49
N TYR A 168 -10.92 17.19 -9.42
CA TYR A 168 -9.81 16.29 -9.07
C TYR A 168 -8.67 17.01 -8.34
N THR A 169 -8.42 18.27 -8.69
CA THR A 169 -7.42 19.11 -7.99
C THR A 169 -7.87 19.41 -6.56
N GLU A 170 -9.14 19.72 -6.33
CA GLU A 170 -9.70 19.90 -4.98
C GLU A 170 -9.61 18.59 -4.17
N LEU A 171 -9.91 17.45 -4.78
CA LEU A 171 -9.77 16.13 -4.14
C LEU A 171 -8.32 15.83 -3.79
N GLU A 172 -7.35 16.20 -4.64
CA GLU A 172 -5.92 16.04 -4.34
C GLU A 172 -5.53 16.83 -3.10
N VAL A 173 -5.95 18.09 -3.02
CA VAL A 173 -5.67 18.96 -1.87
C VAL A 173 -6.24 18.35 -0.58
N ALA A 174 -7.47 17.87 -0.62
CA ALA A 174 -8.13 17.22 0.52
C ALA A 174 -7.42 15.92 0.94
N GLN A 175 -7.08 15.06 -0.03
CA GLN A 175 -6.38 13.80 0.21
C GLN A 175 -4.97 14.02 0.78
N ARG A 176 -4.20 14.94 0.20
CA ARG A 176 -2.88 15.32 0.67
C ARG A 176 -2.92 15.89 2.09
N HIS A 177 -3.91 16.72 2.40
CA HIS A 177 -4.10 17.25 3.75
C HIS A 177 -4.35 16.13 4.77
N LEU A 178 -5.29 15.23 4.49
CA LEU A 178 -5.60 14.08 5.35
C LEU A 178 -4.41 13.12 5.51
N TRP A 179 -3.72 12.83 4.42
CA TRP A 179 -2.54 11.97 4.45
C TRP A 179 -1.47 12.54 5.37
N ARG A 180 -1.10 13.79 5.18
CA ARG A 180 -0.07 14.46 6.00
C ARG A 180 -0.44 14.53 7.47
N LEU A 181 -1.69 14.84 7.75
CA LEU A 181 -2.14 15.01 9.13
C LEU A 181 -2.24 13.68 9.88
N LEU A 182 -2.73 12.64 9.24
CA LEU A 182 -3.10 11.40 9.93
C LEU A 182 -2.13 10.25 9.71
N PHE A 183 -1.43 10.21 8.57
CA PHE A 183 -0.75 9.00 8.14
C PHE A 183 0.72 9.17 7.75
N ALA A 184 1.18 10.36 7.34
CA ALA A 184 2.52 10.56 6.80
C ALA A 184 3.61 10.08 7.77
N SER A 185 3.55 10.45 9.04
CA SER A 185 4.55 10.03 10.05
C SER A 185 4.60 8.52 10.26
N VAL A 186 3.43 7.85 10.15
CA VAL A 186 3.34 6.39 10.28
C VAL A 186 3.88 5.71 9.02
N TYR A 187 3.62 6.30 7.85
CA TYR A 187 4.13 5.81 6.57
C TYR A 187 5.66 5.91 6.50
N GLU A 188 6.23 7.04 6.87
CA GLU A 188 7.68 7.25 6.94
C GLU A 188 8.33 6.27 7.91
N HIS A 189 7.69 6.01 9.05
CA HIS A 189 8.16 5.00 10.00
C HIS A 189 8.16 3.59 9.38
N ARG A 190 7.12 3.20 8.65
CA ARG A 190 7.05 1.92 7.93
C ARG A 190 8.16 1.80 6.88
N ALA A 191 8.37 2.83 6.07
CA ALA A 191 9.43 2.88 5.06
C ALA A 191 10.82 2.78 5.70
N SER A 192 11.01 3.42 6.87
CA SER A 192 12.23 3.31 7.67
C SER A 192 12.46 1.89 8.17
N ILE A 193 11.41 1.19 8.65
CA ILE A 193 11.48 -0.22 9.08
C ILE A 193 11.91 -1.11 7.91
N GLU A 194 11.29 -0.96 6.74
CA GLU A 194 11.66 -1.76 5.57
C GLU A 194 13.09 -1.48 5.11
N THR A 195 13.48 -0.21 5.07
CA THR A 195 14.85 0.18 4.74
C THR A 195 15.84 -0.45 5.71
N ARG A 196 15.56 -0.39 7.01
CA ARG A 196 16.43 -0.98 8.05
C ARG A 196 16.49 -2.50 7.93
N PHE A 197 15.35 -3.15 7.68
CA PHE A 197 15.29 -4.58 7.41
C PHE A 197 16.25 -4.99 6.30
N TRP A 198 16.21 -4.32 5.14
CA TRP A 198 17.09 -4.64 4.02
C TRP A 198 18.55 -4.32 4.29
N GLN A 199 18.84 -3.31 5.09
CA GLN A 199 20.22 -3.02 5.53
C GLN A 199 20.77 -4.17 6.38
N ILE A 200 19.97 -4.70 7.31
CA ILE A 200 20.36 -5.82 8.16
C ILE A 200 20.55 -7.10 7.33
N MET A 201 19.61 -7.37 6.41
CA MET A 201 19.67 -8.54 5.53
C MET A 201 20.93 -8.56 4.66
N ALA A 202 21.47 -7.40 4.31
CA ALA A 202 22.69 -7.27 3.49
C ALA A 202 23.99 -7.37 4.32
N GLN A 203 23.92 -7.44 5.66
CA GLN A 203 25.09 -7.52 6.56
C GLN A 203 25.39 -8.96 6.97
N ASP A 204 26.63 -9.23 7.26
CA ASP A 204 27.03 -10.50 7.86
C ASP A 204 26.53 -10.61 9.31
N LYS A 205 26.43 -11.85 9.80
CA LYS A 205 26.02 -12.14 11.18
C LYS A 205 26.89 -11.43 12.22
N ALA A 206 28.18 -11.27 11.96
CA ALA A 206 29.09 -10.58 12.87
C ALA A 206 28.74 -9.11 13.06
N ASP A 207 28.25 -8.46 11.99
CA ASP A 207 27.97 -7.02 11.97
C ASP A 207 26.52 -6.69 12.33
N SER A 208 25.59 -7.63 12.13
CA SER A 208 24.17 -7.46 12.40
C SER A 208 23.67 -8.19 13.64
N GLY A 209 24.38 -9.23 14.10
CA GLY A 209 23.93 -10.16 15.13
C GLY A 209 22.85 -11.12 14.67
N VAL A 210 22.42 -11.03 13.41
CA VAL A 210 21.28 -11.77 12.85
C VAL A 210 21.77 -12.95 12.03
N ASP A 211 21.29 -14.13 12.39
CA ASP A 211 21.50 -15.33 11.59
C ASP A 211 20.33 -15.56 10.64
N ILE A 212 20.48 -15.04 9.42
CA ILE A 212 19.42 -15.07 8.40
C ILE A 212 18.98 -16.52 8.12
N GLN A 213 19.88 -17.50 8.15
CA GLN A 213 19.56 -18.91 7.88
C GLN A 213 18.67 -19.55 8.96
N THR A 214 18.68 -19.02 10.17
CA THR A 214 17.80 -19.49 11.25
C THR A 214 16.43 -18.82 11.22
N ILE A 215 16.34 -17.60 10.71
CA ILE A 215 15.09 -16.84 10.66
C ILE A 215 14.28 -17.20 9.42
N LEU A 216 14.95 -17.31 8.27
CA LEU A 216 14.28 -17.62 7.00
C LEU A 216 14.01 -19.12 6.87
N PRO A 217 12.84 -19.52 6.39
CA PRO A 217 12.65 -20.89 5.93
C PRO A 217 13.50 -21.13 4.68
N THR A 218 13.85 -22.38 4.44
CA THR A 218 14.60 -22.77 3.22
C THR A 218 13.80 -22.54 1.95
N GLN A 219 12.48 -22.67 2.04
CA GLN A 219 11.57 -22.54 0.89
C GLN A 219 10.31 -21.76 1.28
N LEU A 220 9.87 -20.90 0.36
CA LEU A 220 8.61 -20.17 0.43
C LEU A 220 7.78 -20.48 -0.80
N HIS A 221 6.58 -21.02 -0.60
CA HIS A 221 5.61 -21.24 -1.66
C HIS A 221 4.49 -20.22 -1.58
N ILE A 222 4.29 -19.47 -2.65
CA ILE A 222 3.25 -18.44 -2.75
C ILE A 222 2.18 -18.91 -3.71
N PHE A 223 0.94 -19.00 -3.22
CA PHE A 223 -0.20 -19.51 -3.99
C PHE A 223 -1.16 -18.38 -4.37
N THR A 224 -1.73 -18.48 -5.56
CA THR A 224 -2.93 -17.73 -5.99
C THR A 224 -2.83 -16.20 -5.99
N ILE A 225 -1.66 -15.62 -6.16
CA ILE A 225 -1.58 -14.19 -6.41
C ILE A 225 -1.82 -13.96 -7.90
N GLN A 226 -3.00 -13.44 -8.26
CA GLN A 226 -3.36 -13.16 -9.66
C GLN A 226 -2.66 -11.92 -10.20
N GLN A 227 -2.40 -10.93 -9.35
CA GLN A 227 -1.68 -9.71 -9.67
C GLN A 227 -0.75 -9.37 -8.52
N LEU A 228 0.53 -9.25 -8.80
CA LEU A 228 1.54 -8.75 -7.87
C LEU A 228 1.86 -7.31 -8.26
N PRO A 229 1.65 -6.33 -7.36
CA PRO A 229 2.17 -4.99 -7.55
C PRO A 229 3.69 -5.00 -7.70
N GLN A 230 4.25 -4.02 -8.40
CA GLN A 230 5.67 -3.96 -8.69
C GLN A 230 6.55 -3.92 -7.42
N ASN A 231 6.13 -3.19 -6.39
CA ASN A 231 6.80 -3.14 -5.10
C ASN A 231 6.87 -4.52 -4.42
N GLU A 232 5.79 -5.29 -4.47
CA GLU A 232 5.74 -6.65 -3.92
C GLU A 232 6.63 -7.61 -4.72
N LEU A 233 6.66 -7.46 -6.04
CA LEU A 233 7.55 -8.24 -6.90
C LEU A 233 9.02 -7.91 -6.59
N ASN A 234 9.35 -6.63 -6.43
CA ASN A 234 10.69 -6.20 -6.05
C ASN A 234 11.10 -6.75 -4.67
N PHE A 235 10.18 -6.78 -3.71
CA PHE A 235 10.43 -7.39 -2.41
C PHE A 235 10.75 -8.89 -2.55
N LEU A 236 9.96 -9.62 -3.32
CA LEU A 236 10.17 -11.04 -3.58
C LEU A 236 11.49 -11.31 -4.31
N GLN A 237 11.83 -10.51 -5.32
CA GLN A 237 13.10 -10.62 -6.04
C GLN A 237 14.31 -10.41 -5.11
N ARG A 238 14.22 -9.43 -4.20
CA ARG A 238 15.28 -9.24 -3.19
C ARG A 238 15.33 -10.39 -2.20
N LEU A 239 14.17 -10.88 -1.76
CA LEU A 239 14.09 -11.99 -0.80
C LEU A 239 14.61 -13.31 -1.40
N SER A 240 14.44 -13.52 -2.71
CA SER A 240 14.92 -14.72 -3.41
C SER A 240 16.45 -14.85 -3.45
N THR A 241 17.19 -13.80 -3.10
CA THR A 241 18.65 -13.89 -2.93
C THR A 241 19.06 -14.61 -1.63
N TYR A 242 18.11 -14.79 -0.70
CA TYR A 242 18.36 -15.40 0.62
C TYR A 242 17.65 -16.74 0.81
N MET A 243 16.62 -17.06 0.00
CA MET A 243 15.83 -18.29 0.13
C MET A 243 15.18 -18.68 -1.21
N ASP A 244 14.80 -19.96 -1.34
CA ASP A 244 14.08 -20.43 -2.53
C ASP A 244 12.62 -19.97 -2.50
N ILE A 245 12.18 -19.29 -3.54
CA ILE A 245 10.79 -18.80 -3.67
C ILE A 245 10.14 -19.47 -4.89
N THR A 246 9.00 -20.12 -4.66
CA THR A 246 8.18 -20.71 -5.71
C THR A 246 6.86 -19.95 -5.80
N LEU A 247 6.58 -19.34 -6.93
CA LEU A 247 5.28 -18.74 -7.23
C LEU A 247 4.41 -19.77 -7.96
N LEU A 248 3.28 -20.11 -7.34
CA LEU A 248 2.31 -21.05 -7.91
C LEU A 248 1.11 -20.24 -8.42
N HIS A 249 1.06 -20.07 -9.73
CA HIS A 249 0.00 -19.32 -10.40
C HIS A 249 -1.06 -20.28 -10.94
N TYR A 250 -2.33 -20.00 -10.63
CA TYR A 250 -3.44 -20.75 -11.21
C TYR A 250 -3.68 -20.27 -12.64
N ASN A 251 -3.43 -21.17 -13.60
CA ASN A 251 -3.80 -20.94 -14.99
C ASN A 251 -5.11 -21.70 -15.28
N PRO A 252 -6.23 -20.99 -15.56
CA PRO A 252 -7.51 -21.62 -15.84
C PRO A 252 -7.57 -22.31 -17.23
N SER A 253 -6.58 -22.08 -18.09
CA SER A 253 -6.55 -22.62 -19.46
C SER A 253 -5.37 -23.57 -19.63
N GLN A 254 -5.59 -24.70 -20.32
CA GLN A 254 -4.53 -25.58 -20.80
C GLN A 254 -3.80 -25.02 -22.06
N LEU A 255 -4.38 -24.01 -22.69
CA LEU A 255 -3.77 -23.33 -23.84
C LEU A 255 -2.89 -22.17 -23.33
N PHE A 256 -1.89 -21.81 -24.12
CA PHE A 256 -1.05 -20.64 -23.87
C PHE A 256 -1.86 -19.34 -24.05
N TRP A 257 -2.67 -19.02 -23.08
CA TRP A 257 -3.49 -17.82 -23.13
C TRP A 257 -2.72 -16.57 -22.67
N ALA A 258 -1.56 -16.71 -22.04
CA ALA A 258 -0.65 -15.61 -21.76
C ALA A 258 -0.24 -14.85 -23.04
N ASP A 259 -0.26 -15.55 -24.19
CA ASP A 259 -0.02 -14.94 -25.51
C ASP A 259 -1.29 -14.30 -26.10
N ILE A 260 -2.47 -14.55 -25.51
CA ILE A 260 -3.73 -13.91 -25.89
C ILE A 260 -3.85 -12.59 -25.11
N VAL A 261 -2.90 -11.75 -25.28
CA VAL A 261 -2.98 -10.40 -24.73
C VAL A 261 -3.67 -9.54 -25.79
N ASP A 262 -4.70 -8.82 -25.38
CA ASP A 262 -5.31 -7.79 -26.21
C ASP A 262 -4.19 -6.85 -26.68
N LYS A 263 -4.01 -6.73 -28.02
CA LYS A 263 -2.98 -5.87 -28.59
C LYS A 263 -3.07 -4.43 -28.10
N GLN A 264 -4.29 -3.95 -27.83
CA GLN A 264 -4.52 -2.63 -27.27
C GLN A 264 -4.02 -2.54 -25.82
N TRP A 265 -4.17 -3.60 -25.03
CA TRP A 265 -3.66 -3.64 -23.66
C TRP A 265 -2.13 -3.65 -23.65
N LEU A 266 -1.48 -4.45 -24.49
CA LEU A 266 -0.02 -4.46 -24.64
C LEU A 266 0.54 -3.08 -25.03
N GLN A 267 -0.07 -2.43 -26.00
CA GLN A 267 0.33 -1.10 -26.41
C GLN A 267 0.19 -0.08 -25.28
N ARG A 268 -0.90 -0.16 -24.51
CA ARG A 268 -1.09 0.68 -23.32
C ARG A 268 0.00 0.45 -22.26
N GLN A 269 0.38 -0.80 -22.03
CA GLN A 269 1.45 -1.12 -21.08
C GLN A 269 2.81 -0.64 -21.55
N GLN A 270 3.13 -0.74 -22.84
CA GLN A 270 4.36 -0.23 -23.42
C GLN A 270 4.51 1.28 -23.30
N VAL A 271 3.40 2.01 -23.40
CA VAL A 271 3.39 3.48 -23.23
C VAL A 271 3.52 3.88 -21.75
N ILE A 272 2.89 3.11 -20.84
CA ILE A 272 2.93 3.39 -19.40
C ILE A 272 4.27 2.95 -18.76
N ASN A 273 4.88 1.88 -19.28
CA ASN A 273 6.10 1.29 -18.72
C ASN A 273 7.02 0.80 -19.86
N PRO A 274 7.74 1.68 -20.56
CA PRO A 274 8.58 1.32 -21.71
C PRO A 274 9.75 0.38 -21.35
N GLU A 275 10.11 0.26 -20.06
CA GLU A 275 11.20 -0.61 -19.59
C GLU A 275 10.73 -2.02 -19.18
N SER A 276 9.44 -2.34 -19.29
CA SER A 276 8.88 -3.62 -18.82
C SER A 276 8.70 -4.69 -19.91
N VAL A 277 9.34 -4.53 -21.07
CA VAL A 277 9.30 -5.49 -22.21
C VAL A 277 10.65 -6.14 -22.41
#